data_7369782d2a3dd5cf32e0b200e5394269
#
_entry.id   7369782d2a3dd5cf32e0b200e5394269
#
_cell.length_a   1.000
_cell.length_b   1.000
_cell.length_c   1.000
_cell.angle_alpha   90.00
_cell.angle_beta   90.00
_cell.angle_gamma   90.00
#
_symmetry.space_group_name_H-M   'P 1'
#
loop_
_entity.id
_entity.type
_entity.pdbx_description
1 polymer ?
#
loop_
_entity_poly.entity_id
_entity_poly.type
_entity_poly.pdbx_seq_one_letter_code
_entity_poly.pdbx_strand_id
1 'polypeptide(L)'
;MVLIMPNFNTQTEHPELDTGIAVAKVFQANQVETELVFAHEFPNLRTKLKQAQVPFFPWWNVFDAIQAVPFKMGVPMVLKDVPLEPGVEPFMDVNDAYYYREGRLVKHVHLLERYIVQFITYYDENGERITDYYDDRGFVTFRAWLNSAGELEKKSWLTPAGQPVLTALANQKVIVEPKHQKRFKSAVYHNIDEVVQEKIREHIQTLEAKPAMILEENDVHLHDVLDNLAPELQKAIILMADENHQQDAMALPHDDLELVFTSDAARNAYFGTSEPTSNSHVISPYPARLELGASNEMANMNIVLQLADGLSPNDTTTLAQTLAQMLIADENKVMYACIDGLSPDQVTCHLRVVEAFTKEIGITYNDADYKIFESTMERSMMSSEADVMDYLDQQYEKEDREPISDEKQAQIIAAYQLRQRFVVLDTPSMEKQLGLIKQARVFVDLRRVPDAQLQAQALSTGLPQITVGANTFVTQGVNGFVLADPMELPQALTYFTDDLKHWNEALVENVRQVEQHSEFNLITAWEGLMNYGH
;
A
#
# COMPACT_ATOMS: atom_id res chain seq x y z
N MET A 1 28.17 1.14 -3.07
CA MET A 1 26.96 0.90 -3.87
C MET A 1 26.00 0.02 -3.09
N VAL A 2 24.72 0.37 -3.06
CA VAL A 2 23.66 -0.41 -2.42
C VAL A 2 22.70 -0.93 -3.50
N LEU A 3 22.36 -2.21 -3.43
CA LEU A 3 21.32 -2.82 -4.24
C LEU A 3 20.07 -2.96 -3.38
N ILE A 4 18.91 -2.55 -3.89
CA ILE A 4 17.64 -2.70 -3.20
C ILE A 4 16.71 -3.52 -4.11
N MET A 5 16.15 -4.60 -3.58
CA MET A 5 15.12 -5.40 -4.25
C MET A 5 13.75 -5.04 -3.67
N PRO A 6 12.99 -4.15 -4.33
CA PRO A 6 11.64 -3.82 -3.91
C PRO A 6 10.69 -5.01 -4.11
N ASN A 7 9.68 -5.12 -3.26
CA ASN A 7 8.75 -6.26 -3.29
C ASN A 7 7.54 -6.06 -4.22
N PHE A 8 7.39 -4.94 -4.90
CA PHE A 8 6.28 -4.73 -5.81
C PHE A 8 6.47 -5.45 -7.16
N ASN A 9 5.38 -5.84 -7.78
CA ASN A 9 5.34 -6.58 -9.03
C ASN A 9 4.37 -5.93 -10.05
N THR A 10 4.14 -6.62 -11.17
CA THR A 10 3.27 -6.13 -12.25
C THR A 10 1.83 -5.84 -11.82
N GLN A 11 1.34 -6.50 -10.78
CA GLN A 11 -0.04 -6.42 -10.28
C GLN A 11 -0.19 -5.49 -9.07
N THR A 12 0.91 -5.07 -8.43
CA THR A 12 0.85 -4.17 -7.27
C THR A 12 0.15 -2.87 -7.65
N GLU A 13 -0.93 -2.53 -6.97
CA GLU A 13 -1.72 -1.33 -7.25
C GLU A 13 -1.01 -0.06 -6.76
N HIS A 14 -0.37 -0.12 -5.61
CA HIS A 14 0.25 0.99 -4.89
C HIS A 14 1.76 0.79 -4.68
N PRO A 15 2.60 0.78 -5.75
CA PRO A 15 4.04 0.58 -5.62
C PRO A 15 4.75 1.74 -4.90
N GLU A 16 4.09 2.90 -4.74
CA GLU A 16 4.59 4.03 -3.96
C GLU A 16 4.65 3.75 -2.45
N LEU A 17 3.92 2.74 -1.97
CA LEU A 17 3.91 2.31 -0.57
C LEU A 17 4.98 1.27 -0.24
N ASP A 18 5.70 0.78 -1.25
CA ASP A 18 6.79 -0.19 -1.07
C ASP A 18 7.90 0.38 -0.17
N THR A 19 8.28 -0.39 0.84
CA THR A 19 9.22 0.05 1.87
C THR A 19 10.65 0.16 1.31
N GLY A 20 11.04 -0.73 0.40
CA GLY A 20 12.32 -0.65 -0.30
C GLY A 20 12.42 0.61 -1.15
N ILE A 21 11.31 1.04 -1.78
CA ILE A 21 11.24 2.33 -2.49
C ILE A 21 11.38 3.51 -1.52
N ALA A 22 10.79 3.44 -0.34
CA ALA A 22 10.96 4.50 0.66
C ALA A 22 12.42 4.64 1.10
N VAL A 23 13.10 3.53 1.37
CA VAL A 23 14.55 3.50 1.67
C VAL A 23 15.36 4.05 0.48
N ALA A 24 15.03 3.64 -0.75
CA ALA A 24 15.71 4.12 -1.95
C ALA A 24 15.63 5.66 -2.10
N LYS A 25 14.46 6.24 -1.81
CA LYS A 25 14.26 7.71 -1.82
C LYS A 25 15.15 8.42 -0.80
N VAL A 26 15.28 7.87 0.42
CA VAL A 26 16.20 8.42 1.44
C VAL A 26 17.64 8.37 0.97
N PHE A 27 18.06 7.26 0.40
CA PHE A 27 19.43 7.10 -0.12
C PHE A 27 19.72 8.06 -1.27
N GLN A 28 18.80 8.19 -2.22
CA GLN A 28 18.94 9.14 -3.33
C GLN A 28 19.07 10.58 -2.86
N ALA A 29 18.22 10.99 -1.90
CA ALA A 29 18.26 12.35 -1.35
C ALA A 29 19.61 12.66 -0.68
N ASN A 30 20.30 11.65 -0.15
CA ASN A 30 21.60 11.75 0.51
C ASN A 30 22.78 11.31 -0.38
N GLN A 31 22.56 11.18 -1.68
CA GLN A 31 23.58 10.86 -2.68
C GLN A 31 24.29 9.51 -2.44
N VAL A 32 23.66 8.57 -1.74
CA VAL A 32 24.15 7.20 -1.64
C VAL A 32 23.97 6.50 -2.98
N GLU A 33 25.04 5.96 -3.52
CA GLU A 33 25.00 5.24 -4.79
C GLU A 33 24.15 3.98 -4.66
N THR A 34 22.97 3.99 -5.31
CA THR A 34 21.94 2.98 -5.13
C THR A 34 21.33 2.56 -6.47
N GLU A 35 21.05 1.27 -6.64
CA GLU A 35 20.33 0.71 -7.79
C GLU A 35 19.20 -0.19 -7.32
N LEU A 36 18.01 -0.07 -7.95
CA LEU A 36 16.91 -1.00 -7.77
C LEU A 36 17.14 -2.25 -8.62
N VAL A 37 16.98 -3.42 -8.02
CA VAL A 37 17.17 -4.71 -8.69
C VAL A 37 15.83 -5.45 -8.77
N PHE A 38 15.44 -5.89 -9.96
CA PHE A 38 14.21 -6.63 -10.18
C PHE A 38 14.53 -8.03 -10.70
N ALA A 39 14.20 -9.05 -9.91
CA ALA A 39 14.53 -10.45 -10.17
C ALA A 39 13.44 -11.21 -10.94
N HIS A 40 12.29 -10.59 -11.23
CA HIS A 40 11.16 -11.22 -11.89
C HIS A 40 10.80 -10.52 -13.22
N GLU A 41 9.92 -11.15 -13.97
CA GLU A 41 9.38 -10.58 -15.21
C GLU A 41 8.58 -9.31 -14.92
N PHE A 42 8.96 -8.22 -15.56
CA PHE A 42 8.36 -6.93 -15.27
C PHE A 42 8.07 -6.11 -16.53
N PRO A 43 7.11 -6.53 -17.37
CA PRO A 43 6.82 -5.86 -18.64
C PRO A 43 6.33 -4.41 -18.50
N ASN A 44 5.75 -4.02 -17.36
CA ASN A 44 5.28 -2.67 -17.08
C ASN A 44 6.16 -1.94 -16.03
N LEU A 45 7.44 -2.27 -15.93
CA LEU A 45 8.36 -1.76 -14.91
C LEU A 45 8.44 -0.24 -14.88
N ARG A 46 8.59 0.44 -16.02
CA ARG A 46 8.67 1.89 -16.08
C ARG A 46 7.39 2.57 -15.63
N THR A 47 6.24 1.98 -15.98
CA THR A 47 4.93 2.44 -15.51
C THR A 47 4.85 2.34 -13.99
N LYS A 48 5.31 1.22 -13.41
CA LYS A 48 5.32 1.03 -11.95
C LYS A 48 6.32 1.97 -11.25
N LEU A 49 7.51 2.17 -11.79
CA LEU A 49 8.48 3.15 -11.27
C LEU A 49 7.92 4.59 -11.29
N LYS A 50 7.13 4.93 -12.32
CA LYS A 50 6.44 6.23 -12.36
C LYS A 50 5.36 6.33 -11.28
N GLN A 51 4.55 5.29 -11.09
CA GLN A 51 3.56 5.21 -10.00
C GLN A 51 4.25 5.29 -8.63
N ALA A 52 5.37 4.59 -8.43
CA ALA A 52 6.21 4.67 -7.23
C ALA A 52 6.91 6.03 -7.03
N GLN A 53 6.72 6.98 -7.97
CA GLN A 53 7.36 8.31 -7.95
C GLN A 53 8.90 8.31 -8.04
N VAL A 54 9.47 7.27 -8.65
CA VAL A 54 10.91 7.10 -8.88
C VAL A 54 11.25 6.81 -10.35
N PRO A 55 10.68 7.55 -11.33
CA PRO A 55 10.77 7.20 -12.76
C PRO A 55 12.18 7.24 -13.34
N PHE A 56 13.11 7.96 -12.68
CA PHE A 56 14.50 8.15 -13.12
C PHE A 56 15.51 7.51 -12.18
N PHE A 57 15.05 6.72 -11.21
CA PHE A 57 15.94 6.02 -10.31
C PHE A 57 16.78 4.99 -11.09
N PRO A 58 18.07 4.78 -10.77
CA PRO A 58 18.86 3.71 -11.37
C PRO A 58 18.21 2.35 -11.08
N TRP A 59 18.03 1.53 -12.11
CA TRP A 59 17.47 0.21 -11.95
C TRP A 59 18.10 -0.80 -12.93
N TRP A 60 18.09 -2.05 -12.53
CA TRP A 60 18.47 -3.19 -13.33
C TRP A 60 17.39 -4.28 -13.21
N ASN A 61 17.05 -4.92 -14.34
CA ASN A 61 16.11 -6.04 -14.38
C ASN A 61 16.78 -7.25 -14.98
N VAL A 62 16.65 -8.39 -14.32
CA VAL A 62 17.28 -9.65 -14.72
C VAL A 62 16.81 -10.11 -16.10
N PHE A 63 15.52 -9.89 -16.43
CA PHE A 63 14.99 -10.29 -17.74
C PHE A 63 15.48 -9.38 -18.87
N ASP A 64 15.76 -8.12 -18.62
CA ASP A 64 16.48 -7.27 -19.57
C ASP A 64 17.87 -7.82 -19.90
N ALA A 65 18.58 -8.29 -18.88
CA ALA A 65 19.89 -8.92 -19.07
C ALA A 65 19.76 -10.26 -19.82
N ILE A 66 18.78 -11.11 -19.50
CA ILE A 66 18.49 -12.36 -20.22
C ILE A 66 18.18 -12.09 -21.70
N GLN A 67 17.29 -11.14 -21.98
CA GLN A 67 16.78 -10.83 -23.31
C GLN A 67 17.73 -9.92 -24.13
N ALA A 68 18.83 -9.45 -23.52
CA ALA A 68 19.76 -8.48 -24.11
C ALA A 68 19.06 -7.19 -24.56
N VAL A 69 18.22 -6.62 -23.72
CA VAL A 69 17.56 -5.34 -23.99
C VAL A 69 18.57 -4.20 -23.82
N PRO A 70 18.95 -3.48 -24.89
CA PRO A 70 20.04 -2.51 -24.85
C PRO A 70 19.57 -1.09 -24.45
N PHE A 71 18.28 -0.90 -24.15
CA PHE A 71 17.69 0.41 -23.93
C PHE A 71 16.71 0.40 -22.76
N LYS A 72 16.70 1.50 -22.02
CA LYS A 72 15.76 1.72 -20.89
C LYS A 72 14.54 2.56 -21.28
N MET A 73 14.55 3.22 -22.43
CA MET A 73 13.47 4.08 -22.92
C MET A 73 12.80 3.48 -24.14
N GLY A 74 11.52 3.77 -24.33
CA GLY A 74 10.73 3.29 -25.46
C GLY A 74 9.33 3.90 -25.43
N VAL A 75 8.53 3.59 -26.46
CA VAL A 75 7.12 4.00 -26.55
C VAL A 75 6.27 2.73 -26.45
N PRO A 76 5.33 2.65 -25.52
CA PRO A 76 4.49 1.48 -25.36
C PRO A 76 3.63 1.27 -26.61
N MET A 77 3.32 0.00 -26.94
CA MET A 77 2.31 -0.32 -27.92
C MET A 77 0.94 0.12 -27.40
N VAL A 78 0.18 0.80 -28.22
CA VAL A 78 -1.16 1.27 -27.87
C VAL A 78 -2.23 0.59 -28.73
N LEU A 79 -3.48 0.56 -28.25
CA LEU A 79 -4.58 -0.15 -28.91
C LEU A 79 -4.73 0.21 -30.39
N LYS A 80 -4.54 1.49 -30.76
CA LYS A 80 -4.64 1.94 -32.15
C LYS A 80 -3.59 1.33 -33.09
N ASP A 81 -2.49 0.81 -32.52
CA ASP A 81 -1.40 0.18 -33.29
C ASP A 81 -1.66 -1.34 -33.51
N VAL A 82 -2.70 -1.89 -32.85
CA VAL A 82 -3.12 -3.29 -33.06
C VAL A 82 -3.80 -3.41 -34.42
N PRO A 83 -3.26 -4.23 -35.35
CA PRO A 83 -3.85 -4.35 -36.68
C PRO A 83 -5.28 -4.89 -36.62
N LEU A 84 -6.19 -4.22 -37.34
CA LEU A 84 -7.53 -4.72 -37.61
C LEU A 84 -7.53 -5.47 -38.94
N GLU A 85 -7.72 -6.79 -38.85
CA GLU A 85 -7.75 -7.66 -40.01
C GLU A 85 -9.11 -7.56 -40.74
N PRO A 86 -9.16 -7.73 -42.08
CA PRO A 86 -10.43 -7.74 -42.80
C PRO A 86 -11.39 -8.83 -42.28
N GLY A 87 -12.65 -8.49 -42.13
CA GLY A 87 -13.69 -9.42 -41.64
C GLY A 87 -13.64 -9.71 -40.14
N VAL A 88 -12.90 -8.91 -39.37
CA VAL A 88 -12.86 -9.02 -37.92
C VAL A 88 -13.63 -7.85 -37.32
N GLU A 89 -14.54 -8.15 -36.39
CA GLU A 89 -15.39 -7.19 -35.68
C GLU A 89 -14.85 -6.97 -34.26
N PRO A 90 -14.48 -5.72 -33.88
CA PRO A 90 -14.01 -5.41 -32.54
C PRO A 90 -15.19 -5.17 -31.59
N PHE A 91 -15.08 -5.67 -30.35
CA PHE A 91 -15.92 -5.34 -29.22
C PHE A 91 -15.03 -4.80 -28.10
N MET A 92 -15.40 -3.64 -27.54
CA MET A 92 -14.60 -2.95 -26.52
C MET A 92 -15.27 -3.02 -25.16
N ASP A 93 -14.49 -3.33 -24.14
CA ASP A 93 -14.82 -3.15 -22.74
C ASP A 93 -13.82 -2.18 -22.10
N VAL A 94 -13.90 -1.94 -20.79
CA VAL A 94 -13.12 -0.90 -20.09
C VAL A 94 -11.60 -1.07 -20.31
N ASN A 95 -11.09 -2.25 -20.09
CA ASN A 95 -9.66 -2.59 -20.25
C ASN A 95 -9.41 -3.72 -21.25
N ASP A 96 -10.41 -4.11 -22.04
CA ASP A 96 -10.31 -5.24 -22.91
C ASP A 96 -10.89 -4.94 -24.30
N ALA A 97 -10.23 -5.45 -25.34
CA ALA A 97 -10.72 -5.42 -26.70
C ALA A 97 -10.78 -6.85 -27.26
N TYR A 98 -11.97 -7.28 -27.61
CA TYR A 98 -12.25 -8.59 -28.16
C TYR A 98 -12.49 -8.48 -29.65
N TYR A 99 -11.91 -9.38 -30.45
CA TYR A 99 -11.99 -9.36 -31.91
C TYR A 99 -12.62 -10.66 -32.37
N TYR A 100 -13.73 -10.54 -33.06
CA TYR A 100 -14.52 -11.69 -33.55
C TYR A 100 -14.44 -11.81 -35.05
N ARG A 101 -14.38 -13.05 -35.58
CA ARG A 101 -14.57 -13.38 -36.96
C ARG A 101 -15.68 -14.40 -37.07
N GLU A 102 -16.77 -14.08 -37.78
CA GLU A 102 -17.94 -14.95 -37.92
C GLU A 102 -18.49 -15.44 -36.56
N GLY A 103 -18.57 -14.54 -35.57
CA GLY A 103 -19.05 -14.83 -34.22
C GLY A 103 -18.09 -15.60 -33.32
N ARG A 104 -16.88 -15.94 -33.81
CA ARG A 104 -15.85 -16.65 -33.05
C ARG A 104 -14.76 -15.67 -32.59
N LEU A 105 -14.38 -15.76 -31.31
CA LEU A 105 -13.26 -15.00 -30.78
C LEU A 105 -11.94 -15.45 -31.40
N VAL A 106 -11.22 -14.54 -32.05
CA VAL A 106 -9.92 -14.80 -32.69
C VAL A 106 -8.77 -14.06 -32.04
N LYS A 107 -9.06 -12.95 -31.33
CA LYS A 107 -8.03 -12.15 -30.67
C LYS A 107 -8.64 -11.44 -29.46
N HIS A 108 -7.90 -11.41 -28.35
CA HIS A 108 -8.21 -10.63 -27.16
C HIS A 108 -7.00 -9.75 -26.83
N VAL A 109 -7.22 -8.47 -26.63
CA VAL A 109 -6.20 -7.48 -26.23
C VAL A 109 -6.55 -6.97 -24.86
N HIS A 110 -5.65 -7.11 -23.91
CA HIS A 110 -5.79 -6.53 -22.57
C HIS A 110 -4.98 -5.24 -22.47
N LEU A 111 -5.57 -4.22 -21.85
CA LEU A 111 -5.04 -2.86 -21.80
C LEU A 111 -4.74 -2.43 -20.37
N LEU A 112 -3.57 -1.85 -20.17
CA LEU A 112 -3.25 -1.04 -19.00
C LEU A 112 -3.72 0.40 -19.27
N GLU A 113 -4.33 1.05 -18.26
CA GLU A 113 -4.82 2.44 -18.36
C GLU A 113 -5.74 2.69 -19.58
N ARG A 114 -6.50 1.69 -20.04
CA ARG A 114 -7.46 1.72 -21.16
C ARG A 114 -6.86 1.89 -22.55
N TYR A 115 -5.56 2.05 -22.73
CA TYR A 115 -4.98 2.31 -24.04
C TYR A 115 -3.62 1.63 -24.29
N ILE A 116 -2.84 1.30 -23.27
CA ILE A 116 -1.55 0.62 -23.41
C ILE A 116 -1.77 -0.89 -23.51
N VAL A 117 -1.29 -1.52 -24.56
CA VAL A 117 -1.37 -2.97 -24.73
C VAL A 117 -0.45 -3.66 -23.73
N GLN A 118 -1.04 -4.48 -22.86
CA GLN A 118 -0.30 -5.31 -21.92
C GLN A 118 -0.04 -6.70 -22.49
N PHE A 119 -1.08 -7.33 -23.06
CA PHE A 119 -0.92 -8.58 -23.81
C PHE A 119 -1.95 -8.72 -24.93
N ILE A 120 -1.63 -9.58 -25.90
CA ILE A 120 -2.53 -10.00 -26.97
C ILE A 120 -2.58 -11.52 -26.99
N THR A 121 -3.79 -12.07 -26.81
CA THR A 121 -4.05 -13.50 -26.96
C THR A 121 -4.69 -13.77 -28.31
N TYR A 122 -4.10 -14.67 -29.08
CA TYR A 122 -4.61 -15.18 -30.35
C TYR A 122 -5.20 -16.57 -30.13
N TYR A 123 -6.35 -16.83 -30.72
CA TYR A 123 -7.08 -18.10 -30.62
C TYR A 123 -7.08 -18.80 -31.99
N ASP A 124 -6.69 -20.06 -32.01
CA ASP A 124 -6.78 -20.89 -33.18
C ASP A 124 -8.12 -21.65 -33.29
N GLU A 125 -8.26 -22.49 -34.32
CA GLU A 125 -9.49 -23.26 -34.56
C GLU A 125 -9.68 -24.41 -33.55
N ASN A 126 -8.63 -24.88 -32.94
CA ASN A 126 -8.63 -26.01 -32.01
C ASN A 126 -8.81 -25.55 -30.54
N GLY A 127 -8.84 -24.23 -30.31
CA GLY A 127 -8.90 -23.62 -28.96
C GLY A 127 -7.53 -23.47 -28.31
N GLU A 128 -6.44 -23.73 -29.03
CA GLU A 128 -5.09 -23.39 -28.59
C GLU A 128 -4.91 -21.88 -28.59
N ARG A 129 -4.04 -21.38 -27.70
CA ARG A 129 -3.84 -19.96 -27.52
C ARG A 129 -2.36 -19.62 -27.55
N ILE A 130 -2.07 -18.49 -28.18
CA ILE A 130 -0.75 -17.85 -28.12
C ILE A 130 -0.94 -16.47 -27.53
N THR A 131 -0.25 -16.19 -26.42
CA THR A 131 -0.31 -14.88 -25.78
C THR A 131 1.04 -14.18 -25.86
N ASP A 132 1.06 -13.01 -26.48
CA ASP A 132 2.20 -12.10 -26.56
C ASP A 132 2.08 -11.06 -25.44
N TYR A 133 3.04 -11.02 -24.55
CA TYR A 133 3.14 -10.01 -23.48
C TYR A 133 4.07 -8.88 -23.92
N TYR A 134 3.56 -7.67 -23.85
CA TYR A 134 4.27 -6.46 -24.31
C TYR A 134 4.94 -5.74 -23.14
N ASP A 135 6.20 -5.39 -23.35
CA ASP A 135 6.93 -4.47 -22.48
C ASP A 135 6.43 -3.03 -22.72
N ASP A 136 6.45 -2.20 -21.68
CA ASP A 136 6.05 -0.78 -21.77
C ASP A 136 7.03 0.08 -22.58
N ARG A 137 8.05 -0.53 -23.19
CA ARG A 137 8.94 0.04 -24.20
C ARG A 137 8.55 -0.36 -25.64
N GLY A 138 7.49 -1.16 -25.83
CA GLY A 138 6.83 -1.39 -27.11
C GLY A 138 7.28 -2.64 -27.87
N PHE A 139 7.89 -3.62 -27.24
CA PHE A 139 8.24 -4.90 -27.85
C PHE A 139 7.60 -6.09 -27.11
N VAL A 140 7.50 -7.24 -27.78
CA VAL A 140 7.04 -8.48 -27.13
C VAL A 140 8.17 -9.02 -26.25
N THR A 141 7.97 -8.99 -24.94
CA THR A 141 8.98 -9.46 -23.98
C THR A 141 8.96 -10.97 -23.85
N PHE A 142 7.79 -11.59 -23.77
CA PHE A 142 7.67 -13.04 -23.81
C PHE A 142 6.39 -13.50 -24.49
N ARG A 143 6.40 -14.74 -24.94
CA ARG A 143 5.28 -15.43 -25.58
C ARG A 143 4.97 -16.72 -24.85
N ALA A 144 3.70 -16.93 -24.54
CA ALA A 144 3.19 -18.15 -23.93
C ALA A 144 2.29 -18.92 -24.92
N TRP A 145 2.44 -20.24 -24.94
CA TRP A 145 1.57 -21.15 -25.67
C TRP A 145 0.77 -21.97 -24.68
N LEU A 146 -0.53 -21.96 -24.84
CA LEU A 146 -1.47 -22.68 -23.98
C LEU A 146 -2.28 -23.67 -24.85
N ASN A 147 -2.48 -24.86 -24.31
CA ASN A 147 -3.33 -25.86 -24.94
C ASN A 147 -4.82 -25.49 -24.89
N SER A 148 -5.68 -26.29 -25.49
CA SER A 148 -7.13 -26.09 -25.49
C SER A 148 -7.77 -26.08 -24.08
N ALA A 149 -7.14 -26.73 -23.09
CA ALA A 149 -7.55 -26.70 -21.69
C ALA A 149 -7.10 -25.41 -20.96
N GLY A 150 -6.24 -24.59 -21.59
CA GLY A 150 -5.68 -23.39 -20.99
C GLY A 150 -4.41 -23.62 -20.17
N GLU A 151 -3.81 -24.80 -20.25
CA GLU A 151 -2.58 -25.13 -19.55
C GLU A 151 -1.36 -24.67 -20.36
N LEU A 152 -0.35 -24.17 -19.65
CA LEU A 152 0.89 -23.69 -20.27
C LEU A 152 1.71 -24.87 -20.84
N GLU A 153 1.94 -24.88 -22.13
CA GLU A 153 2.80 -25.86 -22.81
C GLU A 153 4.25 -25.41 -22.88
N LYS A 154 4.46 -24.15 -23.23
CA LYS A 154 5.80 -23.53 -23.26
C LYS A 154 5.70 -22.01 -23.15
N LYS A 155 6.80 -21.41 -22.71
CA LYS A 155 6.98 -19.96 -22.64
C LYS A 155 8.35 -19.59 -23.19
N SER A 156 8.44 -18.60 -24.07
CA SER A 156 9.71 -18.13 -24.59
C SER A 156 9.92 -16.66 -24.32
N TRP A 157 11.08 -16.30 -23.79
CA TRP A 157 11.53 -14.92 -23.62
C TRP A 157 12.26 -14.47 -24.86
N LEU A 158 11.91 -13.29 -25.36
CA LEU A 158 12.31 -12.82 -26.69
C LEU A 158 13.26 -11.62 -26.57
N THR A 159 14.17 -11.48 -27.52
CA THR A 159 14.86 -10.20 -27.72
C THR A 159 13.87 -9.13 -28.18
N PRO A 160 14.19 -7.83 -28.09
CA PRO A 160 13.36 -6.76 -28.66
C PRO A 160 13.04 -6.92 -30.15
N ALA A 161 13.86 -7.68 -30.88
CA ALA A 161 13.63 -8.05 -32.29
C ALA A 161 12.72 -9.28 -32.49
N GLY A 162 12.12 -9.81 -31.41
CA GLY A 162 11.20 -10.95 -31.44
C GLY A 162 11.87 -12.32 -31.58
N GLN A 163 13.19 -12.43 -31.39
CA GLN A 163 13.90 -13.70 -31.46
C GLN A 163 13.93 -14.38 -30.10
N PRO A 164 13.62 -15.67 -29.96
CA PRO A 164 13.67 -16.38 -28.68
C PRO A 164 15.12 -16.46 -28.18
N VAL A 165 15.26 -16.28 -26.87
CA VAL A 165 16.51 -16.41 -26.10
C VAL A 165 16.47 -17.63 -25.20
N LEU A 166 15.40 -17.77 -24.44
CA LEU A 166 15.11 -18.90 -23.55
C LEU A 166 13.73 -19.45 -23.88
N THR A 167 13.57 -20.77 -23.72
CA THR A 167 12.26 -21.42 -23.79
C THR A 167 12.08 -22.34 -22.58
N ALA A 168 11.10 -22.05 -21.73
CA ALA A 168 10.64 -22.94 -20.67
C ALA A 168 9.57 -23.88 -21.21
N LEU A 169 9.67 -25.15 -20.87
CA LEU A 169 8.69 -26.20 -21.20
C LEU A 169 7.71 -26.40 -20.04
N ALA A 170 6.61 -27.10 -20.25
CA ALA A 170 5.61 -27.42 -19.24
C ALA A 170 6.18 -28.08 -17.96
N ASN A 171 7.29 -28.81 -18.07
CA ASN A 171 8.00 -29.41 -16.94
C ASN A 171 9.01 -28.48 -16.27
N GLN A 172 8.89 -27.16 -16.48
CA GLN A 172 9.75 -26.08 -15.95
C GLN A 172 11.18 -26.04 -16.55
N LYS A 173 11.62 -27.09 -17.26
CA LYS A 173 12.95 -27.12 -17.86
C LYS A 173 13.14 -25.94 -18.83
N VAL A 174 14.24 -25.20 -18.68
CA VAL A 174 14.57 -24.03 -19.51
C VAL A 174 15.69 -24.38 -20.49
N ILE A 175 15.46 -24.12 -21.76
CA ILE A 175 16.39 -24.35 -22.84
C ILE A 175 16.89 -23.01 -23.37
N VAL A 176 18.21 -22.86 -23.48
CA VAL A 176 18.84 -21.68 -24.08
C VAL A 176 18.94 -21.89 -25.59
N GLU A 177 18.43 -20.93 -26.36
CA GLU A 177 18.53 -20.99 -27.81
C GLU A 177 19.99 -21.01 -28.29
N PRO A 178 20.35 -21.83 -29.30
CA PRO A 178 21.75 -22.06 -29.69
C PRO A 178 22.52 -20.79 -30.01
N LYS A 179 21.89 -19.77 -30.55
CA LYS A 179 22.50 -18.46 -30.87
C LYS A 179 22.95 -17.67 -29.63
N HIS A 180 22.33 -17.96 -28.48
CA HIS A 180 22.52 -17.22 -27.23
C HIS A 180 23.33 -17.97 -26.17
N GLN A 181 23.67 -19.27 -26.40
CA GLN A 181 24.34 -20.13 -25.42
C GLN A 181 25.64 -19.56 -24.83
N LYS A 182 26.38 -18.75 -25.61
CA LYS A 182 27.62 -18.13 -25.14
C LYS A 182 27.41 -17.11 -23.99
N ARG A 183 26.18 -16.70 -23.77
CA ARG A 183 25.80 -15.73 -22.72
C ARG A 183 25.35 -16.40 -21.43
N PHE A 184 25.35 -17.73 -21.40
CA PHE A 184 24.85 -18.53 -20.29
C PHE A 184 25.84 -19.64 -19.95
N LYS A 185 25.89 -20.03 -18.68
CA LYS A 185 26.80 -21.10 -18.20
C LYS A 185 26.38 -22.49 -18.68
N SER A 186 25.06 -22.70 -18.90
CA SER A 186 24.50 -23.96 -19.38
C SER A 186 23.59 -23.76 -20.60
N ALA A 187 23.50 -24.78 -21.45
CA ALA A 187 22.51 -24.80 -22.54
C ALA A 187 21.11 -25.16 -22.03
N VAL A 188 21.00 -25.74 -20.84
CA VAL A 188 19.76 -26.23 -20.26
C VAL A 188 19.81 -26.05 -18.74
N TYR A 189 18.73 -25.54 -18.15
CA TYR A 189 18.53 -25.33 -16.73
C TYR A 189 17.30 -26.12 -16.24
N HIS A 190 17.22 -26.41 -14.93
CA HIS A 190 16.09 -27.12 -14.37
C HIS A 190 14.85 -26.23 -14.27
N ASN A 191 15.04 -24.94 -13.97
CA ASN A 191 14.00 -23.91 -13.89
C ASN A 191 14.56 -22.54 -14.29
N ILE A 192 13.69 -21.52 -14.28
CA ILE A 192 14.09 -20.14 -14.60
C ILE A 192 14.91 -19.51 -13.47
N ASP A 193 14.72 -19.93 -12.22
CA ASP A 193 15.38 -19.35 -11.05
C ASP A 193 16.90 -19.56 -11.10
N GLU A 194 17.36 -20.72 -11.62
CA GLU A 194 18.80 -20.96 -11.86
C GLU A 194 19.39 -19.92 -12.82
N VAL A 195 18.63 -19.51 -13.84
CA VAL A 195 19.06 -18.48 -14.79
C VAL A 195 19.06 -17.10 -14.14
N VAL A 196 18.02 -16.80 -13.37
CA VAL A 196 17.87 -15.54 -12.62
C VAL A 196 19.06 -15.36 -11.68
N GLN A 197 19.38 -16.36 -10.86
CA GLN A 197 20.53 -16.35 -9.94
C GLN A 197 21.87 -16.17 -10.67
N GLU A 198 22.04 -16.87 -11.81
CA GLU A 198 23.24 -16.69 -12.65
C GLU A 198 23.38 -15.23 -13.06
N LYS A 199 22.33 -14.61 -13.57
CA LYS A 199 22.38 -13.23 -14.08
C LYS A 199 22.54 -12.18 -12.99
N ILE A 200 21.90 -12.35 -11.81
CA ILE A 200 22.12 -11.47 -10.67
C ILE A 200 23.59 -11.57 -10.22
N ARG A 201 24.16 -12.77 -10.11
CA ARG A 201 25.56 -12.96 -9.77
C ARG A 201 26.50 -12.28 -10.77
N GLU A 202 26.23 -12.44 -12.08
CA GLU A 202 26.99 -11.77 -13.13
C GLU A 202 26.92 -10.25 -12.98
N HIS A 203 25.74 -9.70 -12.70
CA HIS A 203 25.56 -8.27 -12.46
C HIS A 203 26.38 -7.79 -11.26
N ILE A 204 26.27 -8.45 -10.11
CA ILE A 204 27.06 -8.11 -8.90
C ILE A 204 28.55 -8.13 -9.20
N GLN A 205 29.04 -9.10 -9.98
CA GLN A 205 30.47 -9.22 -10.34
C GLN A 205 30.95 -8.12 -11.31
N THR A 206 30.05 -7.37 -11.95
CA THR A 206 30.41 -6.20 -12.76
C THR A 206 30.68 -4.95 -11.93
N LEU A 207 30.26 -4.94 -10.66
CA LEU A 207 30.42 -3.81 -9.76
C LEU A 207 31.87 -3.70 -9.28
N GLU A 208 32.36 -2.47 -9.06
CA GLU A 208 33.75 -2.21 -8.64
C GLU A 208 34.06 -2.79 -7.25
N ALA A 209 33.05 -2.87 -6.38
CA ALA A 209 33.17 -3.44 -5.03
C ALA A 209 31.92 -4.28 -4.71
N LYS A 210 32.07 -5.19 -3.72
CA LYS A 210 30.93 -5.95 -3.23
C LYS A 210 29.84 -5.02 -2.69
N PRO A 211 28.59 -5.11 -3.17
CA PRO A 211 27.51 -4.23 -2.71
C PRO A 211 26.94 -4.71 -1.37
N ALA A 212 26.35 -3.79 -0.62
CA ALA A 212 25.30 -4.16 0.34
C ALA A 212 24.00 -4.42 -0.43
N MET A 213 23.20 -5.41 -0.01
CA MET A 213 21.92 -5.71 -0.62
C MET A 213 20.81 -5.65 0.43
N ILE A 214 19.76 -4.93 0.12
CA ILE A 214 18.54 -4.82 0.93
C ILE A 214 17.45 -5.58 0.21
N LEU A 215 16.84 -6.54 0.91
CA LEU A 215 15.74 -7.37 0.43
C LEU A 215 14.56 -7.22 1.39
N GLU A 216 13.34 -7.29 0.90
CA GLU A 216 12.17 -7.40 1.75
C GLU A 216 11.91 -8.87 2.13
N GLU A 217 11.41 -9.09 3.34
CA GLU A 217 11.16 -10.43 3.89
C GLU A 217 10.25 -11.28 3.00
N ASN A 218 9.26 -10.66 2.38
CA ASN A 218 8.27 -11.35 1.53
C ASN A 218 8.74 -11.55 0.08
N ASP A 219 9.99 -11.21 -0.26
CA ASP A 219 10.52 -11.45 -1.60
C ASP A 219 10.62 -12.96 -1.85
N VAL A 220 9.96 -13.44 -2.89
CA VAL A 220 9.95 -14.86 -3.29
C VAL A 220 11.33 -15.41 -3.62
N HIS A 221 12.28 -14.54 -3.95
CA HIS A 221 13.66 -14.89 -4.24
C HIS A 221 14.60 -14.79 -3.03
N LEU A 222 14.10 -14.37 -1.87
CA LEU A 222 14.90 -14.09 -0.67
C LEU A 222 15.85 -15.24 -0.31
N HIS A 223 15.32 -16.46 -0.18
CA HIS A 223 16.15 -17.64 0.18
C HIS A 223 17.20 -17.94 -0.88
N ASP A 224 16.80 -17.91 -2.16
CA ASP A 224 17.69 -18.21 -3.27
C ASP A 224 18.82 -17.18 -3.37
N VAL A 225 18.53 -15.91 -3.10
CA VAL A 225 19.53 -14.83 -3.06
C VAL A 225 20.48 -15.04 -1.89
N LEU A 226 19.95 -15.31 -0.69
CA LEU A 226 20.75 -15.48 0.51
C LEU A 226 21.66 -16.73 0.41
N ASP A 227 21.13 -17.87 0.01
CA ASP A 227 21.86 -19.13 -0.07
C ASP A 227 22.95 -19.11 -1.14
N ASN A 228 22.70 -18.41 -2.26
CA ASN A 228 23.58 -18.49 -3.42
C ASN A 228 24.44 -17.25 -3.65
N LEU A 229 24.04 -16.08 -3.16
CA LEU A 229 24.71 -14.80 -3.44
C LEU A 229 25.40 -14.17 -2.23
N ALA A 230 25.13 -14.63 -1.00
CA ALA A 230 25.74 -14.07 0.20
C ALA A 230 27.30 -13.91 0.12
N PRO A 231 28.05 -14.86 -0.48
CA PRO A 231 29.50 -14.70 -0.62
C PRO A 231 29.95 -13.54 -1.51
N GLU A 232 29.08 -13.08 -2.41
CA GLU A 232 29.33 -12.00 -3.36
C GLU A 232 28.96 -10.62 -2.79
N LEU A 233 28.22 -10.61 -1.67
CA LEU A 233 27.75 -9.39 -1.02
C LEU A 233 28.74 -8.91 0.05
N GLN A 234 28.80 -7.61 0.30
CA GLN A 234 29.44 -7.04 1.48
C GLN A 234 28.57 -7.30 2.71
N LYS A 235 27.25 -7.11 2.56
CA LYS A 235 26.26 -7.31 3.60
C LYS A 235 24.89 -7.61 2.99
N ALA A 236 24.13 -8.48 3.61
CA ALA A 236 22.73 -8.70 3.31
C ALA A 236 21.87 -8.17 4.47
N ILE A 237 20.87 -7.37 4.12
CA ILE A 237 19.94 -6.73 5.06
C ILE A 237 18.53 -7.14 4.68
N ILE A 238 17.78 -7.66 5.65
CA ILE A 238 16.38 -8.02 5.47
C ILE A 238 15.52 -6.91 6.04
N LEU A 239 14.70 -6.30 5.19
CA LEU A 239 13.75 -5.27 5.56
C LEU A 239 12.44 -5.93 5.97
N MET A 240 12.12 -5.80 7.25
CA MET A 240 10.96 -6.40 7.90
C MET A 240 9.83 -5.38 7.90
N ALA A 241 9.08 -5.35 6.81
CA ALA A 241 8.08 -4.32 6.55
C ALA A 241 6.64 -4.74 6.88
N ASP A 242 6.35 -6.05 6.90
CA ASP A 242 4.99 -6.57 7.00
C ASP A 242 4.51 -6.70 8.45
N GLU A 243 3.21 -6.40 8.66
CA GLU A 243 2.52 -6.46 9.94
C GLU A 243 2.04 -7.88 10.30
N ASN A 244 1.96 -8.77 9.31
CA ASN A 244 1.33 -10.09 9.42
C ASN A 244 2.32 -11.24 9.69
N HIS A 245 3.41 -10.97 10.41
CA HIS A 245 4.34 -12.03 10.82
C HIS A 245 3.64 -12.99 11.78
N GLN A 246 2.94 -13.98 11.24
CA GLN A 246 2.61 -15.18 12.01
C GLN A 246 3.91 -15.95 12.26
N GLN A 247 4.03 -16.55 13.44
CA GLN A 247 5.17 -17.29 13.95
C GLN A 247 5.64 -18.51 13.11
N ASP A 248 5.08 -18.71 11.93
CA ASP A 248 5.66 -19.58 10.90
C ASP A 248 6.78 -18.87 10.12
N ALA A 249 7.25 -17.72 10.63
CA ALA A 249 8.42 -17.03 10.11
C ALA A 249 9.53 -18.06 9.89
N MET A 250 9.81 -18.29 8.63
CA MET A 250 10.91 -19.12 8.18
C MET A 250 12.14 -18.77 9.01
N ALA A 251 12.68 -19.75 9.74
CA ALA A 251 13.95 -19.55 10.40
C ALA A 251 14.94 -19.06 9.35
N LEU A 252 15.22 -17.76 9.35
CA LEU A 252 16.21 -17.19 8.45
C LEU A 252 17.54 -17.88 8.78
N PRO A 253 18.16 -18.57 7.83
CA PRO A 253 19.17 -19.60 8.13
C PRO A 253 20.54 -19.06 8.52
N HIS A 254 20.72 -17.73 8.64
CA HIS A 254 22.04 -17.14 8.78
C HIS A 254 22.13 -16.15 9.95
N ASP A 255 23.00 -16.46 10.92
CA ASP A 255 23.35 -15.56 12.04
C ASP A 255 24.03 -14.24 11.57
N ASP A 256 24.46 -14.17 10.32
CA ASP A 256 25.18 -13.03 9.73
C ASP A 256 24.25 -12.00 9.03
N LEU A 257 22.93 -12.21 9.07
CA LEU A 257 21.98 -11.29 8.45
C LEU A 257 21.61 -10.16 9.41
N GLU A 258 21.50 -8.94 8.89
CA GLU A 258 20.93 -7.82 9.63
C GLU A 258 19.42 -7.71 9.37
N LEU A 259 18.64 -7.67 10.43
CA LEU A 259 17.21 -7.47 10.35
C LEU A 259 16.88 -6.00 10.64
N VAL A 260 16.20 -5.35 9.72
CA VAL A 260 15.79 -3.96 9.88
C VAL A 260 14.26 -3.87 9.91
N PHE A 261 13.74 -3.47 11.05
CA PHE A 261 12.30 -3.24 11.27
C PHE A 261 11.95 -1.78 11.05
N THR A 262 10.81 -1.54 10.45
CA THR A 262 10.31 -0.17 10.19
C THR A 262 9.91 0.58 11.45
N SER A 263 9.58 -0.17 12.53
CA SER A 263 9.16 0.37 13.82
C SER A 263 9.46 -0.58 14.97
N ASP A 264 9.43 -0.07 16.21
CA ASP A 264 9.49 -0.91 17.42
C ASP A 264 8.29 -1.86 17.51
N ALA A 265 7.11 -1.44 17.03
CA ALA A 265 5.93 -2.29 16.99
C ALA A 265 6.14 -3.51 16.09
N ALA A 266 6.67 -3.31 14.88
CA ALA A 266 6.99 -4.39 13.95
C ALA A 266 8.01 -5.36 14.57
N ARG A 267 9.09 -4.84 15.17
CA ARG A 267 10.08 -5.66 15.86
C ARG A 267 9.48 -6.47 17.00
N ASN A 268 8.68 -5.83 17.85
CA ASN A 268 8.03 -6.50 18.98
C ASN A 268 7.00 -7.54 18.53
N ALA A 269 6.29 -7.27 17.43
CA ALA A 269 5.36 -8.23 16.83
C ALA A 269 6.08 -9.48 16.32
N TYR A 270 7.25 -9.31 15.69
CA TYR A 270 8.07 -10.39 15.19
C TYR A 270 8.64 -11.28 16.31
N PHE A 271 9.30 -10.68 17.30
CA PHE A 271 9.93 -11.43 18.38
C PHE A 271 8.93 -11.95 19.44
N GLY A 272 7.74 -11.33 19.56
CA GLY A 272 6.73 -11.68 20.54
C GLY A 272 7.27 -11.58 21.97
N THR A 273 7.40 -12.74 22.65
CA THR A 273 7.96 -12.84 24.00
C THR A 273 9.47 -13.14 24.02
N SER A 274 10.10 -13.34 22.86
CA SER A 274 11.52 -13.62 22.74
C SER A 274 12.33 -12.33 22.81
N GLU A 275 13.56 -12.39 23.30
CA GLU A 275 14.49 -11.25 23.29
C GLU A 275 14.94 -10.97 21.85
N PRO A 276 14.94 -9.70 21.40
CA PRO A 276 15.49 -9.33 20.11
C PRO A 276 16.97 -9.70 19.99
N THR A 277 17.36 -10.20 18.83
CA THR A 277 18.75 -10.54 18.54
C THR A 277 19.61 -9.29 18.37
N SER A 278 20.94 -9.42 18.56
CA SER A 278 21.90 -8.29 18.46
C SER A 278 21.99 -7.70 17.04
N ASN A 279 21.55 -8.45 16.03
CA ASN A 279 21.49 -8.06 14.62
C ASN A 279 20.10 -7.54 14.20
N SER A 280 19.24 -7.19 15.15
CA SER A 280 17.92 -6.60 14.91
C SER A 280 17.94 -5.10 15.20
N HIS A 281 17.62 -4.30 14.19
CA HIS A 281 17.65 -2.85 14.22
C HIS A 281 16.26 -2.27 13.95
N VAL A 282 15.98 -1.09 14.49
CA VAL A 282 14.77 -0.32 14.13
C VAL A 282 15.21 0.93 13.40
N ILE A 283 14.93 1.00 12.11
CA ILE A 283 15.23 2.16 11.26
C ILE A 283 13.98 2.44 10.42
N SER A 284 13.25 3.51 10.75
CA SER A 284 12.11 3.94 9.94
C SER A 284 12.58 4.37 8.54
N PRO A 285 11.93 3.93 7.46
CA PRO A 285 12.25 4.42 6.12
C PRO A 285 11.68 5.83 5.84
N TYR A 286 10.92 6.39 6.78
CA TYR A 286 10.24 7.66 6.62
C TYR A 286 10.86 8.73 7.51
N PRO A 287 11.62 9.69 6.93
CA PRO A 287 12.23 10.79 7.69
C PRO A 287 11.16 11.77 8.17
N ALA A 288 11.32 12.23 9.41
CA ALA A 288 10.54 13.34 9.92
C ALA A 288 11.13 14.67 9.46
N ARG A 289 10.25 15.59 9.03
CA ARG A 289 10.61 16.96 8.63
C ARG A 289 9.61 17.91 9.27
N LEU A 290 10.07 18.98 9.88
CA LEU A 290 9.15 19.93 10.52
C LEU A 290 8.29 20.65 9.48
N GLU A 291 7.04 20.27 9.42
CA GLU A 291 6.01 20.84 8.55
C GLU A 291 4.76 21.08 9.40
N LEU A 292 4.77 22.12 10.23
CA LEU A 292 3.67 22.37 11.16
C LEU A 292 2.30 22.33 10.46
N GLY A 293 1.38 21.57 11.04
CA GLY A 293 0.03 21.41 10.52
C GLY A 293 -0.83 22.66 10.68
N ALA A 294 -1.97 22.67 9.98
CA ALA A 294 -2.93 23.78 9.99
C ALA A 294 -4.07 23.59 11.01
N SER A 295 -3.91 22.74 12.03
CA SER A 295 -4.99 22.42 12.98
C SER A 295 -5.55 23.63 13.72
N ASN A 296 -4.73 24.67 13.93
CA ASN A 296 -5.17 25.92 14.57
C ASN A 296 -6.00 26.84 13.66
N GLU A 297 -6.02 26.56 12.36
CA GLU A 297 -6.81 27.29 11.35
C GLU A 297 -8.16 26.62 11.09
N MET A 298 -8.36 25.40 11.62
CA MET A 298 -9.59 24.64 11.45
C MET A 298 -10.67 25.13 12.42
N ALA A 299 -11.92 25.19 11.94
CA ALA A 299 -13.07 25.54 12.77
C ALA A 299 -13.36 24.46 13.82
N ASN A 300 -13.07 23.21 13.51
CA ASN A 300 -13.30 22.05 14.36
C ASN A 300 -11.99 21.40 14.80
N MET A 301 -12.04 20.66 15.90
CA MET A 301 -10.95 19.80 16.33
C MET A 301 -11.01 18.47 15.57
N ASN A 302 -10.23 18.37 14.50
CA ASN A 302 -10.18 17.17 13.67
C ASN A 302 -9.32 16.11 14.35
N ILE A 303 -9.84 14.91 14.48
CA ILE A 303 -9.14 13.71 14.97
C ILE A 303 -9.07 12.72 13.82
N VAL A 304 -7.87 12.29 13.47
CA VAL A 304 -7.69 11.20 12.49
C VAL A 304 -7.51 9.91 13.25
N LEU A 305 -8.33 8.92 12.94
CA LEU A 305 -8.43 7.66 13.67
C LEU A 305 -8.26 6.48 12.71
N GLN A 306 -7.24 5.66 12.93
CA GLN A 306 -7.10 4.34 12.34
C GLN A 306 -7.78 3.33 13.27
N LEU A 307 -8.83 2.64 12.80
CA LEU A 307 -9.54 1.67 13.61
C LEU A 307 -8.74 0.38 13.78
N ALA A 308 -8.89 -0.24 14.96
CA ALA A 308 -8.26 -1.51 15.28
C ALA A 308 -8.91 -2.68 14.53
N ASP A 309 -8.09 -3.70 14.24
CA ASP A 309 -8.52 -5.03 13.84
C ASP A 309 -8.39 -6.02 14.99
N GLY A 310 -9.11 -7.15 14.89
CA GLY A 310 -9.00 -8.26 15.83
C GLY A 310 -9.55 -7.99 17.23
N LEU A 311 -10.39 -6.96 17.40
CA LEU A 311 -11.09 -6.72 18.66
C LEU A 311 -12.17 -7.78 18.89
N SER A 312 -12.41 -8.14 20.16
CA SER A 312 -13.58 -8.95 20.48
C SER A 312 -14.88 -8.18 20.17
N PRO A 313 -16.00 -8.85 19.87
CA PRO A 313 -17.27 -8.16 19.62
C PRO A 313 -17.74 -7.26 20.78
N ASN A 314 -17.36 -7.59 22.02
CA ASN A 314 -17.66 -6.78 23.20
C ASN A 314 -16.80 -5.53 23.24
N ASP A 315 -15.50 -5.65 22.98
CA ASP A 315 -14.57 -4.51 22.96
C ASP A 315 -14.91 -3.56 21.79
N THR A 316 -15.24 -4.10 20.62
CA THR A 316 -15.74 -3.33 19.47
C THR A 316 -16.96 -2.50 19.84
N THR A 317 -17.93 -3.10 20.57
CA THR A 317 -19.13 -2.40 21.00
C THR A 317 -18.80 -1.30 22.02
N THR A 318 -17.91 -1.60 22.97
CA THR A 318 -17.50 -0.65 24.01
C THR A 318 -16.72 0.53 23.40
N LEU A 319 -15.79 0.27 22.50
CA LEU A 319 -15.05 1.30 21.75
C LEU A 319 -16.02 2.20 20.98
N ALA A 320 -16.97 1.60 20.23
CA ALA A 320 -17.95 2.35 19.46
C ALA A 320 -18.81 3.26 20.33
N GLN A 321 -19.29 2.77 21.48
CA GLN A 321 -20.06 3.58 22.43
C GLN A 321 -19.23 4.73 22.99
N THR A 322 -17.96 4.46 23.28
CA THR A 322 -17.01 5.45 23.78
C THR A 322 -16.77 6.57 22.76
N LEU A 323 -16.49 6.24 21.50
CA LEU A 323 -16.31 7.21 20.41
C LEU A 323 -17.58 8.05 20.21
N ALA A 324 -18.76 7.41 20.26
CA ALA A 324 -20.03 8.10 20.16
C ALA A 324 -20.22 9.12 21.30
N GLN A 325 -19.98 8.73 22.54
CA GLN A 325 -20.11 9.61 23.71
C GLN A 325 -19.16 10.80 23.65
N MET A 326 -17.93 10.61 23.16
CA MET A 326 -16.98 11.71 23.01
C MET A 326 -17.44 12.76 22.01
N LEU A 327 -18.04 12.34 20.89
CA LEU A 327 -18.59 13.25 19.88
C LEU A 327 -19.88 13.94 20.35
N ILE A 328 -20.69 13.26 21.15
CA ILE A 328 -21.91 13.82 21.76
C ILE A 328 -21.55 14.91 22.79
N ALA A 329 -20.50 14.64 23.58
CA ALA A 329 -20.08 15.55 24.65
C ALA A 329 -19.45 16.86 24.15
N ASP A 330 -18.90 16.89 22.94
CA ASP A 330 -18.22 18.06 22.39
C ASP A 330 -18.53 18.23 20.89
N GLU A 331 -19.30 19.27 20.59
CA GLU A 331 -19.74 19.57 19.21
C GLU A 331 -18.61 20.05 18.27
N ASN A 332 -17.48 20.49 18.84
CA ASN A 332 -16.34 20.94 18.05
C ASN A 332 -15.45 19.78 17.57
N LYS A 333 -15.66 18.54 18.06
CA LYS A 333 -14.88 17.39 17.66
C LYS A 333 -15.45 16.76 16.38
N VAL A 334 -14.55 16.49 15.43
CA VAL A 334 -14.83 15.73 14.20
C VAL A 334 -13.82 14.59 14.09
N MET A 335 -14.30 13.37 13.92
CA MET A 335 -13.45 12.18 13.75
C MET A 335 -13.47 11.70 12.30
N TYR A 336 -12.30 11.58 11.72
CA TYR A 336 -12.08 10.95 10.42
C TYR A 336 -11.58 9.52 10.69
N ALA A 337 -12.50 8.57 10.65
CA ALA A 337 -12.21 7.15 10.87
C ALA A 337 -11.80 6.49 9.55
N CYS A 338 -10.54 6.15 9.43
CA CYS A 338 -10.02 5.37 8.33
C CYS A 338 -10.25 3.89 8.63
N ILE A 339 -10.90 3.20 7.71
CA ILE A 339 -11.21 1.77 7.79
C ILE A 339 -10.72 1.04 6.56
N ASP A 340 -10.45 -0.25 6.70
CA ASP A 340 -10.42 -1.18 5.58
C ASP A 340 -11.80 -1.82 5.44
N GLY A 341 -12.51 -1.52 4.37
CA GLY A 341 -13.86 -2.04 4.09
C GLY A 341 -13.92 -3.55 3.93
N LEU A 342 -12.77 -4.19 3.76
CA LEU A 342 -12.63 -5.65 3.76
C LEU A 342 -12.48 -6.23 5.17
N SER A 343 -12.21 -5.39 6.19
CA SER A 343 -12.14 -5.80 7.59
C SER A 343 -13.54 -5.84 8.24
N PRO A 344 -14.10 -7.03 8.57
CA PRO A 344 -15.41 -7.13 9.20
C PRO A 344 -15.49 -6.43 10.56
N ASP A 345 -14.38 -6.39 11.32
CA ASP A 345 -14.31 -5.79 12.64
C ASP A 345 -14.41 -4.27 12.57
N GLN A 346 -13.68 -3.64 11.63
CA GLN A 346 -13.71 -2.20 11.42
C GLN A 346 -15.08 -1.73 10.90
N VAL A 347 -15.67 -2.47 9.95
CA VAL A 347 -17.02 -2.20 9.46
C VAL A 347 -18.06 -2.35 10.60
N THR A 348 -17.92 -3.37 11.43
CA THR A 348 -18.81 -3.58 12.59
C THR A 348 -18.66 -2.43 13.59
N CYS A 349 -17.43 -1.99 13.90
CA CYS A 349 -17.20 -0.85 14.80
C CYS A 349 -17.89 0.41 14.28
N HIS A 350 -17.74 0.73 13.01
CA HIS A 350 -18.41 1.86 12.37
C HIS A 350 -19.93 1.81 12.56
N LEU A 351 -20.55 0.67 12.22
CA LEU A 351 -22.00 0.51 12.35
C LEU A 351 -22.48 0.68 13.81
N ARG A 352 -21.69 0.18 14.78
CA ARG A 352 -22.01 0.33 16.20
C ARG A 352 -21.89 1.78 16.70
N VAL A 353 -20.97 2.57 16.15
CA VAL A 353 -20.90 4.02 16.45
C VAL A 353 -22.20 4.69 15.99
N VAL A 354 -22.66 4.41 14.77
CA VAL A 354 -23.90 5.01 14.25
C VAL A 354 -25.14 4.56 15.04
N GLU A 355 -25.20 3.28 15.44
CA GLU A 355 -26.26 2.80 16.34
C GLU A 355 -26.26 3.52 17.70
N ALA A 356 -25.07 3.77 18.27
CA ALA A 356 -24.92 4.46 19.53
C ALA A 356 -25.40 5.92 19.45
N PHE A 357 -25.09 6.63 18.34
CA PHE A 357 -25.60 7.99 18.10
C PHE A 357 -27.13 8.04 18.09
N THR A 358 -27.73 7.21 17.27
CA THR A 358 -29.19 7.22 17.13
C THR A 358 -29.89 6.85 18.43
N LYS A 359 -29.36 5.86 19.17
CA LYS A 359 -29.88 5.45 20.46
C LYS A 359 -29.83 6.57 21.51
N GLU A 360 -28.74 7.31 21.59
CA GLU A 360 -28.57 8.40 22.54
C GLU A 360 -29.56 9.55 22.29
N ILE A 361 -29.84 9.81 21.01
CA ILE A 361 -30.81 10.84 20.58
C ILE A 361 -32.27 10.36 20.70
N GLY A 362 -32.49 9.06 20.96
CA GLY A 362 -33.82 8.49 21.12
C GLY A 362 -34.48 8.00 19.84
N ILE A 363 -33.71 7.79 18.78
CA ILE A 363 -34.18 7.24 17.49
C ILE A 363 -33.43 5.92 17.20
N THR A 364 -33.99 5.02 16.41
CA THR A 364 -33.28 3.83 15.95
C THR A 364 -32.61 4.08 14.60
N TYR A 365 -31.42 3.50 14.38
CA TYR A 365 -30.71 3.61 13.08
C TYR A 365 -31.54 3.11 11.89
N ASN A 366 -32.42 2.13 12.10
CA ASN A 366 -33.33 1.59 11.08
C ASN A 366 -34.68 2.29 11.04
N ASP A 367 -34.87 3.42 11.74
CA ASP A 367 -36.06 4.22 11.64
C ASP A 367 -36.31 4.65 10.18
N ALA A 368 -37.55 4.41 9.70
CA ALA A 368 -37.87 4.62 8.29
C ALA A 368 -37.74 6.10 7.88
N ASP A 369 -38.18 7.02 8.76
CA ASP A 369 -38.15 8.46 8.46
C ASP A 369 -36.70 8.98 8.50
N TYR A 370 -35.87 8.48 9.44
CA TYR A 370 -34.43 8.79 9.46
C TYR A 370 -33.73 8.35 8.16
N LYS A 371 -34.00 7.13 7.70
CA LYS A 371 -33.40 6.61 6.45
C LYS A 371 -33.85 7.37 5.21
N ILE A 372 -35.12 7.77 5.15
CA ILE A 372 -35.63 8.60 4.05
C ILE A 372 -34.98 9.97 4.08
N PHE A 373 -34.89 10.59 5.27
CA PHE A 373 -34.21 11.87 5.44
C PHE A 373 -32.75 11.81 5.00
N GLU A 374 -31.96 10.86 5.53
CA GLU A 374 -30.56 10.64 5.21
C GLU A 374 -30.36 10.48 3.69
N SER A 375 -31.13 9.59 3.05
CA SER A 375 -31.02 9.36 1.60
C SER A 375 -31.44 10.57 0.76
N THR A 376 -32.36 11.40 1.29
CA THR A 376 -32.79 12.63 0.63
C THR A 376 -31.72 13.71 0.73
N MET A 377 -31.10 13.87 1.89
CA MET A 377 -29.96 14.78 2.08
C MET A 377 -28.79 14.44 1.15
N GLU A 378 -28.45 13.16 1.01
CA GLU A 378 -27.36 12.69 0.15
C GLU A 378 -27.62 12.89 -1.35
N ARG A 379 -28.87 12.85 -1.78
CA ARG A 379 -29.27 12.91 -3.20
C ARG A 379 -29.76 14.28 -3.67
N SER A 380 -30.19 15.14 -2.73
CA SER A 380 -30.81 16.41 -3.06
C SER A 380 -29.77 17.54 -3.19
N MET A 381 -30.13 18.58 -3.96
CA MET A 381 -29.42 19.85 -3.98
C MET A 381 -29.94 20.83 -2.91
N MET A 382 -30.71 20.34 -1.94
CA MET A 382 -31.25 21.16 -0.86
C MET A 382 -30.13 21.58 0.09
N SER A 383 -30.18 22.82 0.54
CA SER A 383 -29.05 23.45 1.24
C SER A 383 -29.14 23.35 2.75
N SER A 384 -30.27 22.90 3.31
CA SER A 384 -30.42 22.76 4.75
C SER A 384 -31.27 21.54 5.14
N GLU A 385 -31.05 21.05 6.36
CA GLU A 385 -31.84 19.98 6.96
C GLU A 385 -33.33 20.38 7.10
N ALA A 386 -33.63 21.64 7.38
CA ALA A 386 -34.98 22.16 7.47
C ALA A 386 -35.72 22.08 6.12
N ASP A 387 -35.04 22.45 5.02
CA ASP A 387 -35.65 22.37 3.67
C ASP A 387 -36.01 20.92 3.31
N VAL A 388 -35.18 19.96 3.73
CA VAL A 388 -35.46 18.53 3.50
C VAL A 388 -36.62 18.05 4.36
N MET A 389 -36.73 18.48 5.62
CA MET A 389 -37.88 18.14 6.46
C MET A 389 -39.17 18.69 5.89
N ASP A 390 -39.22 19.96 5.50
CA ASP A 390 -40.39 20.59 4.85
C ASP A 390 -40.76 19.86 3.57
N TYR A 391 -39.79 19.42 2.79
CA TYR A 391 -40.04 18.61 1.60
C TYR A 391 -40.65 17.24 1.94
N LEU A 392 -40.13 16.56 2.96
CA LEU A 392 -40.65 15.26 3.38
C LEU A 392 -42.09 15.37 3.90
N ASP A 393 -42.39 16.37 4.72
CA ASP A 393 -43.76 16.59 5.22
C ASP A 393 -44.74 16.83 4.06
N GLN A 394 -44.33 17.62 3.05
CA GLN A 394 -45.15 17.80 1.84
C GLN A 394 -45.35 16.52 1.03
N GLN A 395 -44.37 15.61 1.01
CA GLN A 395 -44.53 14.31 0.35
C GLN A 395 -45.44 13.39 1.16
N TYR A 396 -45.33 13.39 2.49
CA TYR A 396 -46.16 12.57 3.37
C TYR A 396 -47.62 13.00 3.30
N GLU A 397 -47.91 14.32 3.26
CA GLU A 397 -49.27 14.83 3.03
C GLU A 397 -49.87 14.35 1.69
N LYS A 398 -49.05 14.33 0.61
CA LYS A 398 -49.52 13.81 -0.70
C LYS A 398 -49.80 12.31 -0.70
N GLU A 399 -49.10 11.56 0.15
CA GLU A 399 -49.26 10.12 0.31
C GLU A 399 -50.32 9.74 1.38
N ASP A 400 -51.05 10.71 1.92
CA ASP A 400 -52.02 10.54 3.02
C ASP A 400 -51.40 9.94 4.27
N ARG A 401 -50.14 10.29 4.57
CA ARG A 401 -49.38 9.93 5.77
C ARG A 401 -49.39 11.11 6.74
N GLU A 402 -49.30 10.77 8.04
CA GLU A 402 -49.15 11.81 9.07
C GLU A 402 -47.77 12.49 8.94
N PRO A 403 -47.66 13.84 9.07
CA PRO A 403 -46.41 14.56 9.12
C PRO A 403 -45.53 14.06 10.28
N ILE A 404 -44.19 14.21 10.09
CA ILE A 404 -43.25 13.85 11.14
C ILE A 404 -43.40 14.85 12.29
N SER A 405 -43.58 14.39 13.53
CA SER A 405 -43.74 15.28 14.68
C SER A 405 -42.47 16.13 14.89
N ASP A 406 -42.64 17.38 15.39
CA ASP A 406 -41.51 18.31 15.65
C ASP A 406 -40.39 17.68 16.50
N GLU A 407 -40.77 16.88 17.51
CA GLU A 407 -39.83 16.16 18.36
C GLU A 407 -39.00 15.16 17.55
N LYS A 408 -39.65 14.37 16.70
CA LYS A 408 -38.97 13.38 15.85
C LYS A 408 -38.12 14.05 14.77
N GLN A 409 -38.60 15.17 14.19
CA GLN A 409 -37.79 15.98 13.25
C GLN A 409 -36.49 16.46 13.91
N ALA A 410 -36.57 17.01 15.13
CA ALA A 410 -35.39 17.43 15.88
C ALA A 410 -34.42 16.27 16.18
N GLN A 411 -34.96 15.09 16.53
CA GLN A 411 -34.14 13.88 16.74
C GLN A 411 -33.44 13.42 15.46
N ILE A 412 -34.14 13.42 14.32
CA ILE A 412 -33.58 13.03 13.02
C ILE A 412 -32.46 13.98 12.62
N ILE A 413 -32.68 15.29 12.72
CA ILE A 413 -31.68 16.31 12.38
C ILE A 413 -30.44 16.17 13.29
N ALA A 414 -30.65 16.05 14.60
CA ALA A 414 -29.56 15.89 15.56
C ALA A 414 -28.73 14.61 15.31
N ALA A 415 -29.40 13.49 15.00
CA ALA A 415 -28.71 12.24 14.67
C ALA A 415 -27.90 12.36 13.38
N TYR A 416 -28.47 13.02 12.36
CA TYR A 416 -27.77 13.28 11.11
C TYR A 416 -26.55 14.17 11.29
N GLN A 417 -26.68 15.31 11.97
CA GLN A 417 -25.58 16.23 12.26
C GLN A 417 -24.45 15.57 13.07
N LEU A 418 -24.81 14.73 14.04
CA LEU A 418 -23.84 13.96 14.80
C LEU A 418 -23.08 12.97 13.92
N ARG A 419 -23.79 12.30 13.00
CA ARG A 419 -23.17 11.40 12.03
C ARG A 419 -22.20 12.13 11.10
N GLN A 420 -22.50 13.37 10.68
CA GLN A 420 -21.57 14.15 9.85
C GLN A 420 -20.23 14.46 10.54
N ARG A 421 -20.18 14.37 11.86
CA ARG A 421 -18.94 14.53 12.63
C ARG A 421 -18.15 13.24 12.84
N PHE A 422 -18.70 12.09 12.40
CA PHE A 422 -18.00 10.82 12.33
C PHE A 422 -17.87 10.40 10.84
N VAL A 423 -16.83 10.92 10.20
CA VAL A 423 -16.59 10.73 8.77
C VAL A 423 -15.82 9.43 8.56
N VAL A 424 -16.49 8.45 7.97
CA VAL A 424 -15.85 7.17 7.65
C VAL A 424 -15.23 7.24 6.26
N LEU A 425 -13.98 6.83 6.16
CA LEU A 425 -13.20 6.76 4.94
C LEU A 425 -12.80 5.30 4.72
N ASP A 426 -13.43 4.69 3.74
CA ASP A 426 -13.15 3.31 3.35
C ASP A 426 -11.92 3.27 2.44
N THR A 427 -10.92 2.53 2.87
CA THR A 427 -9.64 2.31 2.16
C THR A 427 -9.08 3.59 1.54
N PRO A 428 -8.90 4.67 2.35
CA PRO A 428 -8.45 5.95 1.81
C PRO A 428 -7.00 5.85 1.30
N SER A 429 -6.73 6.50 0.16
CA SER A 429 -5.35 6.57 -0.35
C SER A 429 -4.40 7.19 0.67
N MET A 430 -3.12 6.81 0.63
CA MET A 430 -2.08 7.38 1.50
C MET A 430 -2.04 8.92 1.40
N GLU A 431 -2.13 9.47 0.20
CA GLU A 431 -2.18 10.93 -0.02
C GLU A 431 -3.33 11.59 0.75
N LYS A 432 -4.51 10.96 0.73
CA LYS A 432 -5.68 11.45 1.47
C LYS A 432 -5.44 11.43 2.98
N GLN A 433 -4.87 10.34 3.50
CA GLN A 433 -4.57 10.20 4.93
C GLN A 433 -3.52 11.22 5.40
N LEU A 434 -2.43 11.39 4.64
CA LEU A 434 -1.40 12.40 4.92
C LEU A 434 -1.98 13.82 4.89
N GLY A 435 -2.90 14.10 3.95
CA GLY A 435 -3.61 15.37 3.88
C GLY A 435 -4.50 15.65 5.10
N LEU A 436 -5.18 14.62 5.62
CA LEU A 436 -6.00 14.73 6.83
C LEU A 436 -5.14 14.97 8.08
N ILE A 437 -4.01 14.27 8.21
CA ILE A 437 -3.07 14.45 9.32
C ILE A 437 -2.60 15.90 9.39
N LYS A 438 -2.32 16.56 8.26
CA LYS A 438 -1.93 17.99 8.23
C LYS A 438 -2.99 18.94 8.82
N GLN A 439 -4.25 18.54 8.88
CA GLN A 439 -5.37 19.32 9.41
C GLN A 439 -5.88 18.81 10.77
N ALA A 440 -5.28 17.73 11.28
CA ALA A 440 -5.71 17.11 12.52
C ALA A 440 -5.19 17.85 13.76
N ARG A 441 -5.88 17.64 14.88
CA ARG A 441 -5.46 18.05 16.23
C ARG A 441 -4.71 16.94 16.95
N VAL A 442 -5.15 15.69 16.73
CA VAL A 442 -4.58 14.47 17.31
C VAL A 442 -4.62 13.38 16.24
N PHE A 443 -3.58 12.57 16.18
CA PHE A 443 -3.54 11.34 15.38
C PHE A 443 -3.68 10.12 16.29
N VAL A 444 -4.59 9.23 15.97
CA VAL A 444 -4.86 7.98 16.70
C VAL A 444 -4.68 6.81 15.79
N ASP A 445 -3.87 5.83 16.19
CA ASP A 445 -3.70 4.58 15.48
C ASP A 445 -3.89 3.39 16.44
N LEU A 446 -5.04 2.74 16.35
CA LEU A 446 -5.41 1.62 17.22
C LEU A 446 -4.98 0.26 16.65
N ARG A 447 -4.29 0.23 15.52
CA ARG A 447 -3.75 -1.01 14.98
C ARG A 447 -2.61 -1.54 15.85
N ARG A 448 -2.45 -2.85 15.89
CA ARG A 448 -1.38 -3.50 16.65
C ARG A 448 0.02 -3.06 16.19
N VAL A 449 0.19 -2.91 14.89
CA VAL A 449 1.38 -2.33 14.27
C VAL A 449 0.95 -1.06 13.54
N PRO A 450 1.20 0.11 14.13
CA PRO A 450 0.84 1.39 13.52
C PRO A 450 1.66 1.65 12.25
N ASP A 451 1.07 2.36 11.28
CA ASP A 451 1.75 2.71 10.04
C ASP A 451 2.87 3.73 10.27
N ALA A 452 4.10 3.33 9.98
CA ALA A 452 5.29 4.14 10.22
C ALA A 452 5.31 5.45 9.40
N GLN A 453 4.72 5.46 8.19
CA GLN A 453 4.64 6.67 7.37
C GLN A 453 3.66 7.69 7.95
N LEU A 454 2.49 7.23 8.41
CA LEU A 454 1.50 8.09 9.06
C LEU A 454 2.03 8.64 10.39
N GLN A 455 2.75 7.81 11.16
CA GLN A 455 3.40 8.23 12.40
C GLN A 455 4.48 9.31 12.16
N ALA A 456 5.35 9.11 11.15
CA ALA A 456 6.36 10.09 10.77
C ALA A 456 5.73 11.41 10.28
N GLN A 457 4.60 11.33 9.57
CA GLN A 457 3.84 12.52 9.16
C GLN A 457 3.22 13.23 10.36
N ALA A 458 2.61 12.50 11.30
CA ALA A 458 2.03 13.07 12.51
C ALA A 458 3.11 13.78 13.36
N LEU A 459 4.29 13.17 13.50
CA LEU A 459 5.45 13.80 14.11
C LEU A 459 5.86 15.09 13.39
N SER A 460 5.96 15.03 12.06
CA SER A 460 6.37 16.15 11.20
C SER A 460 5.43 17.35 11.31
N THR A 461 4.12 17.08 11.46
CA THR A 461 3.09 18.11 11.64
C THR A 461 2.94 18.60 13.08
N GLY A 462 3.69 18.03 14.03
CA GLY A 462 3.69 18.41 15.44
C GLY A 462 2.51 17.85 16.24
N LEU A 463 1.82 16.81 15.73
CA LEU A 463 0.63 16.26 16.40
C LEU A 463 0.96 15.32 17.55
N PRO A 464 0.21 15.37 18.66
CA PRO A 464 0.20 14.29 19.63
C PRO A 464 -0.28 12.99 18.95
N GLN A 465 0.37 11.87 19.31
CA GLN A 465 0.04 10.55 18.77
C GLN A 465 -0.48 9.64 19.88
N ILE A 466 -1.57 8.92 19.62
CA ILE A 466 -2.13 7.92 20.53
C ILE A 466 -2.14 6.59 19.77
N THR A 467 -1.42 5.59 20.30
CA THR A 467 -1.27 4.27 19.64
C THR A 467 -1.49 3.15 20.66
N VAL A 468 -1.81 1.97 20.18
CA VAL A 468 -1.82 0.73 20.97
C VAL A 468 -0.49 0.00 20.80
N GLY A 469 0.08 0.03 19.62
CA GLY A 469 1.41 -0.54 19.34
C GLY A 469 2.53 0.39 19.82
N ALA A 470 3.69 -0.19 20.09
CA ALA A 470 4.90 0.56 20.42
C ALA A 470 5.21 1.60 19.31
N ASN A 471 5.60 2.80 19.71
CA ASN A 471 5.82 3.90 18.80
C ASN A 471 7.11 4.63 19.16
N THR A 472 8.09 4.57 18.27
CA THR A 472 9.42 5.16 18.42
C THR A 472 9.38 6.70 18.56
N PHE A 473 8.33 7.35 18.04
CA PHE A 473 8.17 8.80 18.03
C PHE A 473 7.46 9.34 19.28
N VAL A 474 6.92 8.45 20.16
CA VAL A 474 6.14 8.84 21.32
C VAL A 474 6.95 8.81 22.60
N THR A 475 7.02 9.95 23.28
CA THR A 475 7.41 10.06 24.69
C THR A 475 6.13 10.03 25.54
N GLN A 476 5.93 8.92 26.27
CA GLN A 476 4.71 8.62 27.02
C GLN A 476 4.29 9.80 27.94
N GLY A 477 3.05 10.25 27.78
CA GLY A 477 2.48 11.33 28.59
C GLY A 477 2.99 12.74 28.26
N VAL A 478 3.84 12.91 27.23
CA VAL A 478 4.37 14.21 26.79
C VAL A 478 3.83 14.57 25.41
N ASN A 479 4.25 13.84 24.35
CA ASN A 479 3.77 14.07 22.99
C ASN A 479 2.81 12.98 22.50
N GLY A 480 2.42 12.06 23.36
CA GLY A 480 1.49 10.99 23.00
C GLY A 480 1.29 9.97 24.10
N PHE A 481 0.50 8.96 23.78
CA PHE A 481 0.26 7.80 24.63
C PHE A 481 0.38 6.51 23.82
N VAL A 482 1.10 5.54 24.38
CA VAL A 482 1.01 4.13 23.97
C VAL A 482 0.07 3.47 24.98
N LEU A 483 -1.14 3.13 24.52
CA LEU A 483 -2.20 2.57 25.35
C LEU A 483 -1.95 1.09 25.61
N ALA A 484 -2.18 0.65 26.83
CA ALA A 484 -2.20 -0.77 27.15
C ALA A 484 -3.52 -1.44 26.69
N ASP A 485 -4.60 -0.65 26.65
CA ASP A 485 -5.94 -1.07 26.23
C ASP A 485 -6.57 0.04 25.39
N PRO A 486 -7.15 -0.25 24.22
CA PRO A 486 -7.90 0.71 23.40
C PRO A 486 -8.99 1.47 24.18
N MET A 487 -9.49 0.91 25.28
CA MET A 487 -10.51 1.53 26.13
C MET A 487 -9.98 2.73 26.92
N GLU A 488 -8.68 2.94 26.98
CA GLU A 488 -8.05 4.14 27.59
C GLU A 488 -8.09 5.36 26.65
N LEU A 489 -8.50 5.17 25.38
CA LEU A 489 -8.53 6.22 24.35
C LEU A 489 -9.25 7.50 24.76
N PRO A 490 -10.42 7.49 25.42
CA PRO A 490 -11.11 8.72 25.80
C PRO A 490 -10.26 9.62 26.70
N GLN A 491 -9.62 9.01 27.69
CA GLN A 491 -8.79 9.73 28.64
C GLN A 491 -7.55 10.33 27.95
N ALA A 492 -6.92 9.59 27.06
CA ALA A 492 -5.78 10.05 26.28
C ALA A 492 -6.16 11.18 25.30
N LEU A 493 -7.33 11.09 24.64
CA LEU A 493 -7.83 12.14 23.77
C LEU A 493 -8.16 13.42 24.54
N THR A 494 -8.92 13.30 25.64
CA THR A 494 -9.28 14.44 26.51
C THR A 494 -8.03 15.19 26.98
N TYR A 495 -6.95 14.49 27.30
CA TYR A 495 -5.69 15.09 27.72
C TYR A 495 -5.13 16.10 26.70
N PHE A 496 -5.23 15.81 25.39
CA PHE A 496 -4.72 16.69 24.34
C PHE A 496 -5.78 17.61 23.72
N THR A 497 -7.07 17.32 23.87
CA THR A 497 -8.13 18.13 23.25
C THR A 497 -8.67 19.20 24.19
N ASP A 498 -8.72 18.93 25.49
CA ASP A 498 -9.37 19.82 26.44
C ASP A 498 -8.39 20.82 27.11
N ASP A 499 -7.08 20.55 27.06
CA ASP A 499 -6.05 21.45 27.58
C ASP A 499 -5.00 21.82 26.50
N LEU A 500 -5.06 23.08 26.08
CA LEU A 500 -4.11 23.63 25.10
C LEU A 500 -2.64 23.57 25.60
N LYS A 501 -2.44 23.57 26.93
CA LYS A 501 -1.09 23.46 27.49
C LYS A 501 -0.46 22.11 27.14
N HIS A 502 -1.18 21.02 27.36
CA HIS A 502 -0.67 19.68 27.03
C HIS A 502 -0.40 19.51 25.53
N TRP A 503 -1.26 20.09 24.70
CA TRP A 503 -1.02 20.08 23.26
C TRP A 503 0.24 20.87 22.87
N ASN A 504 0.46 22.04 23.47
CA ASN A 504 1.66 22.83 23.22
C ASN A 504 2.93 22.14 23.74
N GLU A 505 2.87 21.45 24.87
CA GLU A 505 3.97 20.64 25.39
C GLU A 505 4.29 19.49 24.42
N ALA A 506 3.27 18.84 23.88
CA ALA A 506 3.44 17.81 22.84
C ALA A 506 4.09 18.37 21.57
N LEU A 507 3.68 19.56 21.11
CA LEU A 507 4.29 20.23 19.96
C LEU A 507 5.79 20.48 20.17
N VAL A 508 6.18 20.98 21.35
CA VAL A 508 7.60 21.23 21.67
C VAL A 508 8.42 19.93 21.65
N GLU A 509 7.88 18.87 22.24
CA GLU A 509 8.55 17.56 22.22
C GLU A 509 8.62 16.99 20.79
N ASN A 510 7.57 17.15 19.99
CA ASN A 510 7.59 16.72 18.59
C ASN A 510 8.69 17.42 17.77
N VAL A 511 8.90 18.73 17.99
CA VAL A 511 10.02 19.45 17.34
C VAL A 511 11.37 18.82 17.71
N ARG A 512 11.55 18.43 18.98
CA ARG A 512 12.78 17.75 19.42
C ARG A 512 12.92 16.35 18.79
N GLN A 513 11.82 15.60 18.70
CA GLN A 513 11.81 14.27 18.08
C GLN A 513 12.06 14.33 16.56
N VAL A 514 11.57 15.36 15.87
CA VAL A 514 11.86 15.57 14.44
C VAL A 514 13.36 15.67 14.18
N GLU A 515 14.10 16.34 15.07
CA GLU A 515 15.56 16.43 14.93
C GLU A 515 16.23 15.05 15.04
N GLN A 516 15.76 14.21 15.98
CA GLN A 516 16.30 12.85 16.18
C GLN A 516 15.98 11.91 15.01
N HIS A 517 14.81 12.05 14.40
CA HIS A 517 14.34 11.25 13.27
C HIS A 517 14.50 11.96 11.93
N SER A 518 15.39 12.95 11.87
CA SER A 518 15.70 13.66 10.62
C SER A 518 16.33 12.74 9.59
N GLU A 519 16.22 13.14 8.33
CA GLU A 519 16.84 12.42 7.20
C GLU A 519 18.35 12.18 7.40
N PHE A 520 19.06 13.14 7.99
CA PHE A 520 20.48 13.00 8.30
C PHE A 520 20.75 11.88 9.32
N ASN A 521 19.96 11.79 10.39
CA ASN A 521 20.15 10.75 11.39
C ASN A 521 19.73 9.37 10.87
N LEU A 522 18.70 9.30 10.02
CA LEU A 522 18.32 8.05 9.36
C LEU A 522 19.42 7.53 8.45
N ILE A 523 20.01 8.39 7.60
CA ILE A 523 21.07 7.95 6.72
C ILE A 523 22.31 7.51 7.51
N THR A 524 22.63 8.21 8.59
CA THR A 524 23.75 7.83 9.48
C THR A 524 23.53 6.44 10.10
N ALA A 525 22.30 6.11 10.50
CA ALA A 525 21.96 4.78 11.00
C ALA A 525 22.14 3.70 9.93
N TRP A 526 21.67 3.95 8.71
CA TRP A 526 21.86 3.04 7.58
C TRP A 526 23.35 2.87 7.20
N GLU A 527 24.13 3.95 7.16
CA GLU A 527 25.58 3.89 6.89
C GLU A 527 26.33 3.09 7.96
N GLY A 528 25.96 3.29 9.23
CA GLY A 528 26.52 2.50 10.34
C GLY A 528 26.24 1.00 10.18
N LEU A 529 25.03 0.64 9.76
CA LEU A 529 24.64 -0.74 9.52
C LEU A 529 25.37 -1.35 8.32
N MET A 530 25.53 -0.61 7.25
CA MET A 530 26.20 -1.07 6.03
C MET A 530 27.74 -1.10 6.16
N ASN A 531 28.31 -0.65 7.29
CA ASN A 531 29.75 -0.54 7.51
C ASN A 531 30.49 0.24 6.39
N TYR A 532 29.86 1.28 5.84
CA TYR A 532 30.58 2.29 5.08
C TYR A 532 31.45 3.10 6.06
N GLY A 533 32.62 2.51 6.45
CA GLY A 533 33.62 3.26 7.18
C GLY A 533 34.19 4.35 6.30
N HIS A 534 34.17 5.57 6.81
CA HIS A 534 34.92 6.70 6.25
C HIS A 534 36.43 6.46 6.31
#